data_f8920f46feadbff588e6a51cd7655b67
#
_entry.id   f8920f46feadbff588e6a51cd7655b67
#
_cell.length_a   1.000
_cell.length_b   1.000
_cell.length_c   1.000
_cell.angle_alpha   90.00
_cell.angle_beta   90.00
_cell.angle_gamma   90.00
#
_symmetry.space_group_name_H-M   'P 1'
#
loop_
_entity.id
_entity.type
_entity.pdbx_description
1 polymer ?
#
loop_
_entity_poly.entity_id
_entity_poly.type
_entity_poly.pdbx_seq_one_letter_code
_entity_poly.pdbx_strand_id
1 'polypeptide(L)'
;EAEFYLNKKIETNEDIKNAAKEFLNMGVKNIIITLGAKGVYFENKEENYFIEALKLKEEVIDTTGAGDAFNGALAVALAKNYNYKDAIIFANKVGGISTTRLGASSSMPLLSEVEGY
;
A
#
# COMPACT_ATOMS: atom_id res chain seq x y z
N GLU A 1 -4.95 4.97 -10.12
CA GLU A 1 -4.16 4.37 -11.23
C GLU A 1 -4.87 3.15 -11.81
N ALA A 2 -5.37 2.24 -10.99
CA ALA A 2 -6.09 1.06 -11.48
C ALA A 2 -7.30 1.45 -12.35
N GLU A 3 -8.03 2.47 -11.95
CA GLU A 3 -9.16 3.01 -12.73
C GLU A 3 -8.71 3.46 -14.11
N PHE A 4 -7.57 4.10 -14.18
CA PHE A 4 -6.99 4.58 -15.45
C PHE A 4 -6.65 3.40 -16.37
N TYR A 5 -5.94 2.40 -15.87
CA TYR A 5 -5.51 1.26 -16.67
C TYR A 5 -6.68 0.39 -17.14
N LEU A 6 -7.70 0.24 -16.33
CA LEU A 6 -8.85 -0.61 -16.66
C LEU A 6 -10.00 0.16 -17.32
N ASN A 7 -9.92 1.49 -17.36
CA ASN A 7 -10.98 2.37 -17.87
C ASN A 7 -12.32 2.08 -17.19
N LYS A 8 -12.30 1.88 -15.87
CA LYS A 8 -13.47 1.59 -15.04
C LYS A 8 -13.38 2.34 -13.72
N LYS A 9 -14.53 2.71 -13.15
CA LYS A 9 -14.57 3.27 -11.80
C LYS A 9 -14.44 2.18 -10.76
N ILE A 10 -13.69 2.47 -9.70
CA ILE A 10 -13.46 1.56 -8.58
C ILE A 10 -13.92 2.28 -7.31
N GLU A 11 -15.14 1.99 -6.87
CA GLU A 11 -15.77 2.67 -5.75
C GLU A 11 -16.07 1.74 -4.57
N THR A 12 -16.34 0.46 -4.83
CA THR A 12 -16.73 -0.52 -3.83
C THR A 12 -15.66 -1.58 -3.64
N ASN A 13 -15.74 -2.34 -2.54
CA ASN A 13 -14.86 -3.50 -2.32
C ASN A 13 -15.00 -4.53 -3.43
N GLU A 14 -16.20 -4.71 -3.96
CA GLU A 14 -16.45 -5.60 -5.09
C GLU A 14 -15.71 -5.12 -6.34
N ASP A 15 -15.73 -3.82 -6.60
CA ASP A 15 -15.01 -3.22 -7.72
C ASP A 15 -13.49 -3.44 -7.59
N ILE A 16 -12.95 -3.33 -6.37
CA ILE A 16 -11.53 -3.56 -6.08
C ILE A 16 -11.16 -5.01 -6.39
N LYS A 17 -11.97 -5.96 -5.94
CA LYS A 17 -11.74 -7.38 -6.19
C LYS A 17 -11.82 -7.72 -7.67
N ASN A 18 -12.78 -7.17 -8.38
CA ASN A 18 -12.94 -7.37 -9.81
C ASN A 18 -11.76 -6.78 -10.59
N ALA A 19 -11.30 -5.58 -10.20
CA ALA A 19 -10.12 -4.96 -10.79
C ALA A 19 -8.87 -5.83 -10.60
N ALA A 20 -8.66 -6.34 -9.38
CA ALA A 20 -7.54 -7.21 -9.09
C ALA A 20 -7.55 -8.47 -9.96
N LYS A 21 -8.72 -9.09 -10.15
CA LYS A 21 -8.87 -10.26 -11.02
C LYS A 21 -8.55 -9.95 -12.47
N GLU A 22 -8.93 -8.78 -12.97
CA GLU A 22 -8.59 -8.37 -14.32
C GLU A 22 -7.08 -8.27 -14.52
N PHE A 23 -6.35 -7.68 -13.57
CA PHE A 23 -4.89 -7.63 -13.62
C PHE A 23 -4.26 -9.02 -13.57
N LEU A 24 -4.77 -9.91 -12.71
CA LEU A 24 -4.29 -11.30 -12.67
C LEU A 24 -4.51 -12.02 -13.99
N ASN A 25 -5.65 -11.78 -14.65
CA ASN A 25 -5.95 -12.36 -15.97
C ASN A 25 -5.04 -11.82 -17.07
N MET A 26 -4.47 -10.63 -16.89
CA MET A 26 -3.47 -10.06 -17.80
C MET A 26 -2.08 -10.68 -17.62
N GLY A 27 -1.88 -11.55 -16.64
CA GLY A 27 -0.61 -12.23 -16.39
C GLY A 27 0.16 -11.70 -15.19
N VAL A 28 -0.36 -10.72 -14.47
CA VAL A 28 0.25 -10.26 -13.21
C VAL A 28 0.11 -11.38 -12.18
N LYS A 29 1.19 -11.71 -11.48
CA LYS A 29 1.20 -12.80 -10.49
C LYS A 29 0.70 -12.35 -9.12
N ASN A 30 1.03 -11.14 -8.74
CA ASN A 30 0.62 -10.55 -7.48
C ASN A 30 0.17 -9.11 -7.75
N ILE A 31 -0.98 -8.73 -7.26
CA ILE A 31 -1.51 -7.38 -7.40
C ILE A 31 -1.70 -6.74 -6.02
N ILE A 32 -1.21 -5.52 -5.89
CA ILE A 32 -1.38 -4.70 -4.69
C ILE A 32 -2.04 -3.41 -5.15
N ILE A 33 -3.19 -3.10 -4.57
CA ILE A 33 -3.91 -1.86 -4.85
C ILE A 33 -3.92 -1.03 -3.58
N THR A 34 -3.28 0.11 -3.62
CA THR A 34 -3.30 1.07 -2.50
C THR A 34 -4.59 1.87 -2.56
N LEU A 35 -5.23 2.04 -1.42
CA LEU A 35 -6.55 2.63 -1.30
C LEU A 35 -6.55 3.91 -0.45
N GLY A 36 -5.40 4.54 -0.29
CA GLY A 36 -5.23 5.73 0.53
C GLY A 36 -5.65 5.46 1.98
N ALA A 37 -6.55 6.28 2.49
CA ALA A 37 -7.02 6.16 3.89
C ALA A 37 -7.76 4.86 4.19
N LYS A 38 -8.14 4.10 3.17
CA LYS A 38 -8.85 2.81 3.34
C LYS A 38 -7.90 1.62 3.49
N GLY A 39 -6.61 1.81 3.27
CA GLY A 39 -5.61 0.74 3.38
C GLY A 39 -5.15 0.17 2.06
N VAL A 40 -5.02 -1.14 1.99
CA VAL A 40 -4.40 -1.84 0.85
C VAL A 40 -5.16 -3.13 0.57
N TYR A 41 -5.34 -3.46 -0.70
CA TYR A 41 -5.84 -4.77 -1.12
C TYR A 41 -4.74 -5.55 -1.83
N PHE A 42 -4.61 -6.82 -1.48
CA PHE A 42 -3.67 -7.76 -2.08
C PHE A 42 -4.40 -8.97 -2.64
N GLU A 43 -3.98 -9.44 -3.81
CA GLU A 43 -4.46 -10.71 -4.35
C GLU A 43 -3.40 -11.38 -5.22
N ASN A 44 -3.34 -12.72 -5.11
CA ASN A 44 -2.66 -13.59 -6.07
C ASN A 44 -3.53 -14.85 -6.26
N LYS A 45 -3.02 -15.89 -6.90
CA LYS A 45 -3.80 -17.12 -7.14
C LYS A 45 -4.11 -17.90 -5.86
N GLU A 46 -3.35 -17.70 -4.81
CA GLU A 46 -3.42 -18.50 -3.59
C GLU A 46 -4.18 -17.81 -2.47
N GLU A 47 -4.09 -16.47 -2.40
CA GLU A 47 -4.66 -15.72 -1.29
C GLU A 47 -5.11 -14.32 -1.70
N ASN A 48 -6.00 -13.75 -0.91
CA ASN A 48 -6.41 -12.36 -1.01
C ASN A 48 -6.76 -11.82 0.37
N TYR A 49 -6.52 -10.54 0.60
CA TYR A 49 -6.89 -9.90 1.86
C TYR A 49 -6.84 -8.37 1.74
N PHE A 50 -7.62 -7.72 2.61
CA PHE A 50 -7.53 -6.29 2.85
C PHE A 50 -6.67 -6.05 4.08
N ILE A 51 -5.82 -5.03 4.01
CA ILE A 51 -5.07 -4.53 5.15
C ILE A 51 -5.56 -3.12 5.42
N GLU A 52 -6.09 -2.89 6.62
CA GLU A 52 -6.60 -1.59 7.01
C GLU A 52 -5.47 -0.55 7.06
N ALA A 53 -5.83 0.71 6.83
CA ALA A 53 -4.88 1.80 6.96
C ALA A 53 -4.37 1.90 8.40
N LEU A 54 -3.11 2.28 8.55
CA LEU A 54 -2.52 2.51 9.86
C LEU A 54 -3.29 3.61 10.60
N LYS A 55 -3.64 3.34 11.86
CA LYS A 55 -4.18 4.38 12.74
C LYS A 55 -3.02 5.28 13.17
N LEU A 56 -2.99 6.49 12.63
CA LEU A 56 -1.91 7.43 12.86
C LEU A 56 -2.01 8.06 14.25
N LYS A 57 -0.84 8.30 14.88
CA LYS A 57 -0.73 9.02 16.14
C LYS A 57 -0.77 10.53 15.95
N GLU A 58 -0.48 11.00 14.75
CA GLU A 58 -0.40 12.40 14.38
C GLU A 58 -1.33 12.69 13.21
N GLU A 59 -1.67 13.97 13.01
CA GLU A 59 -2.52 14.37 11.89
C GLU A 59 -1.81 14.22 10.56
N VAL A 60 -2.58 13.90 9.51
CA VAL A 60 -2.10 13.91 8.14
C VAL A 60 -1.83 15.36 7.73
N ILE A 61 -0.60 15.65 7.32
CA ILE A 61 -0.16 16.98 6.88
C ILE A 61 -0.01 17.01 5.37
N ASP A 62 0.62 15.99 4.80
CA ASP A 62 0.97 15.98 3.39
C ASP A 62 1.03 14.53 2.88
N THR A 63 0.26 14.25 1.84
CA THR A 63 0.24 12.92 1.20
C THR A 63 1.28 12.76 0.10
N THR A 64 2.06 13.82 -0.18
CA THR A 64 3.10 13.80 -1.21
C THR A 64 4.14 12.74 -0.91
N GLY A 65 4.37 11.85 -1.86
CA GLY A 65 5.37 10.80 -1.73
C GLY A 65 4.97 9.59 -0.88
N ALA A 66 3.74 9.56 -0.36
CA ALA A 66 3.28 8.40 0.44
C ALA A 66 3.30 7.10 -0.38
N GLY A 67 2.92 7.15 -1.65
CA GLY A 67 3.00 6.00 -2.55
C GLY A 67 4.44 5.56 -2.80
N ASP A 68 5.35 6.52 -2.98
CA ASP A 68 6.78 6.22 -3.16
C ASP A 68 7.38 5.62 -1.89
N ALA A 69 7.00 6.12 -0.71
CA ALA A 69 7.42 5.58 0.57
C ALA A 69 6.94 4.14 0.74
N PHE A 70 5.69 3.87 0.39
CA PHE A 70 5.12 2.54 0.40
C PHE A 70 5.92 1.60 -0.51
N ASN A 71 6.14 1.99 -1.76
CA ASN A 71 6.84 1.16 -2.74
C ASN A 71 8.28 0.87 -2.32
N GLY A 72 8.99 1.86 -1.82
CA GLY A 72 10.37 1.69 -1.32
C GLY A 72 10.42 0.72 -0.14
N ALA A 73 9.54 0.88 0.82
CA ALA A 73 9.47 0.02 1.99
C ALA A 73 9.09 -1.42 1.62
N LEU A 74 8.15 -1.58 0.68
CA LEU A 74 7.75 -2.90 0.19
C LEU A 74 8.94 -3.63 -0.45
N ALA A 75 9.69 -2.94 -1.30
CA ALA A 75 10.87 -3.52 -1.95
C ALA A 75 11.92 -3.96 -0.92
N VAL A 76 12.18 -3.15 0.09
CA VAL A 76 13.13 -3.50 1.16
C VAL A 76 12.65 -4.71 1.95
N ALA A 77 11.39 -4.75 2.34
CA ALA A 77 10.83 -5.87 3.11
C ALA A 77 10.87 -7.18 2.32
N LEU A 78 10.53 -7.14 1.05
CA LEU A 78 10.59 -8.33 0.18
C LEU A 78 12.04 -8.79 -0.03
N ALA A 79 12.98 -7.86 -0.16
CA ALA A 79 14.42 -8.19 -0.27
C ALA A 79 14.95 -8.86 1.01
N LYS A 80 14.35 -8.57 2.16
CA LYS A 80 14.66 -9.20 3.46
C LYS A 80 13.86 -10.50 3.70
N ASN A 81 13.21 -11.02 2.68
CA ASN A 81 12.43 -12.26 2.73
C ASN A 81 11.18 -12.22 3.63
N TYR A 82 10.60 -11.06 3.84
CA TYR A 82 9.28 -10.97 4.46
C TYR A 82 8.25 -11.65 3.54
N ASN A 83 7.26 -12.31 4.11
CA ASN A 83 6.13 -12.76 3.30
C ASN A 83 5.33 -11.53 2.83
N TYR A 84 4.45 -11.70 1.84
CA TYR A 84 3.72 -10.58 1.27
C TYR A 84 2.90 -9.81 2.29
N LYS A 85 2.21 -10.53 3.18
CA LYS A 85 1.38 -9.87 4.19
C LYS A 85 2.20 -8.97 5.12
N ASP A 86 3.30 -9.48 5.66
CA ASP A 86 4.16 -8.72 6.56
C ASP A 86 4.85 -7.57 5.83
N ALA A 87 5.28 -7.79 4.59
CA ALA A 87 5.89 -6.75 3.77
C ALA A 87 4.91 -5.60 3.50
N ILE A 88 3.65 -5.93 3.19
CA ILE A 88 2.61 -4.92 2.94
C ILE A 88 2.25 -4.17 4.22
N ILE A 89 2.16 -4.87 5.35
CA ILE A 89 1.92 -4.22 6.64
C ILE A 89 3.03 -3.22 6.95
N PHE A 90 4.28 -3.61 6.77
CA PHE A 90 5.42 -2.72 6.95
C PHE A 90 5.36 -1.51 6.02
N ALA A 91 5.13 -1.74 4.72
CA ALA A 91 5.02 -0.68 3.72
C ALA A 91 3.87 0.27 4.02
N ASN A 92 2.74 -0.26 4.48
CA ASN A 92 1.57 0.53 4.86
C ASN A 92 1.88 1.46 6.04
N LYS A 93 2.65 0.99 7.02
CA LYS A 93 3.12 1.81 8.13
C LYS A 93 4.03 2.94 7.64
N VAL A 94 5.00 2.63 6.80
CA VAL A 94 5.93 3.63 6.28
C VAL A 94 5.19 4.71 5.48
N GLY A 95 4.32 4.30 4.58
CA GLY A 95 3.51 5.24 3.79
C GLY A 95 2.62 6.11 4.66
N GLY A 96 1.96 5.51 5.65
CA GLY A 96 1.10 6.24 6.59
C GLY A 96 1.86 7.26 7.42
N ILE A 97 2.98 6.88 8.00
CA ILE A 97 3.79 7.78 8.83
C ILE A 97 4.31 8.95 7.98
N SER A 98 4.68 8.70 6.72
CA SER A 98 5.17 9.76 5.84
C SER A 98 4.15 10.88 5.63
N THR A 99 2.85 10.58 5.70
CA THR A 99 1.80 11.59 5.55
C THR A 99 1.71 12.56 6.72
N THR A 100 2.34 12.26 7.85
CA THR A 100 2.37 13.15 9.01
C THR A 100 3.47 14.22 8.92
N ARG A 101 4.21 14.27 7.81
CA ARG A 101 5.36 15.14 7.61
C ARG A 101 5.29 15.84 6.25
N LEU A 102 5.95 17.00 6.14
CA LEU A 102 6.03 17.74 4.89
C LEU A 102 7.13 17.19 3.98
N GLY A 103 6.83 17.13 2.69
CA GLY A 103 7.77 16.76 1.65
C GLY A 103 7.95 15.26 1.48
N ALA A 104 8.50 14.86 0.33
CA ALA A 104 8.65 13.44 -0.02
C ALA A 104 9.83 12.78 0.69
N SER A 105 11.05 13.28 0.50
CA SER A 105 12.24 12.63 1.08
C SER A 105 12.40 12.93 2.58
N SER A 106 12.07 14.13 3.02
CA SER A 106 12.13 14.50 4.44
C SER A 106 11.04 13.84 5.27
N SER A 107 9.97 13.36 4.64
CA SER A 107 8.87 12.68 5.31
C SER A 107 9.15 11.19 5.58
N MET A 108 10.19 10.63 5.00
CA MET A 108 10.54 9.21 5.18
C MET A 108 10.85 8.91 6.64
N PRO A 109 10.14 7.96 7.27
CA PRO A 109 10.39 7.61 8.66
C PRO A 109 11.66 6.78 8.82
N LEU A 110 12.27 6.89 9.99
CA LEU A 110 13.33 5.97 10.39
C LEU A 110 12.71 4.63 10.79
N LEU A 111 13.49 3.55 10.69
CA LEU A 111 13.02 2.21 11.04
C LEU A 111 12.50 2.15 12.49
N SER A 112 13.19 2.80 13.43
CA SER A 112 12.76 2.86 14.82
C SER A 112 11.38 3.50 15.00
N GLU A 113 11.03 4.48 14.15
CA GLU A 113 9.72 5.11 14.20
C GLU A 113 8.63 4.16 13.70
N VAL A 114 8.92 3.38 12.66
CA VAL A 114 8.00 2.39 12.12
C VAL A 114 7.74 1.28 13.14
N GLU A 115 8.77 0.80 13.81
CA GLU A 115 8.67 -0.23 14.83
C GLU A 115 7.87 0.22 16.06
N GLY A 116 7.80 1.52 16.32
CA GLY A 116 7.00 2.10 17.41
C GLY A 116 5.49 2.13 17.13
N TYR A 117 5.05 1.75 15.96
CA TYR A 117 3.63 1.68 15.59
C TYR A 117 3.09 0.22 15.73
#